data_c22b9b07cae4f76581d1902041d55f89
#
_entry.id   c22b9b07cae4f76581d1902041d55f89
#
_cell.length_a   1.000
_cell.length_b   1.000
_cell.length_c   1.000
_cell.angle_alpha   90.00
_cell.angle_beta   90.00
_cell.angle_gamma   90.00
#
_symmetry.space_group_name_H-M   'P 1'
#
loop_
_entity.id
_entity.type
_entity.pdbx_description
1 polymer ?
#
loop_
_entity_poly.entity_id
_entity_poly.type
_entity_poly.pdbx_seq_one_letter_code
_entity_poly.pdbx_strand_id
1 'polypeptide(L)'
;MITTLTTKLILTILLTNFVGDQIIQPKKILEAKDDNILIIIMHVVIWSLPILIFCWYYIAIFQEWDILLWWMWCFAFHICIDYLTGAIIKSSIKNKEYYKAVIYIHGQQFLVITFMLITFYYRIMQ
;
A
#
# COMPACT_ATOMS: atom_id res chain seq x y z
N MET A 1 15.33 13.34 20.17
CA MET A 1 15.81 12.03 19.65
C MET A 1 14.65 11.13 19.16
N ILE A 2 13.62 10.90 19.97
CA ILE A 2 12.44 10.09 19.59
C ILE A 2 11.73 10.66 18.35
N THR A 3 11.49 11.98 18.30
CA THR A 3 10.84 12.65 17.17
C THR A 3 11.59 12.47 15.84
N THR A 4 12.93 12.50 15.88
CA THR A 4 13.76 12.32 14.68
C THR A 4 13.70 10.88 14.15
N LEU A 5 13.70 9.89 15.05
CA LEU A 5 13.57 8.48 14.67
C LEU A 5 12.19 8.21 14.07
N THR A 6 11.13 8.69 14.70
CA THR A 6 9.75 8.57 14.22
C THR A 6 9.58 9.18 12.83
N THR A 7 10.13 10.38 12.60
CA THR A 7 10.07 11.04 11.30
C THR A 7 10.78 10.21 10.22
N LYS A 8 11.96 9.67 10.51
CA LYS A 8 12.69 8.79 9.58
C LYS A 8 11.90 7.53 9.23
N LEU A 9 11.27 6.90 10.21
CA LEU A 9 10.44 5.70 10.00
C LEU A 9 9.22 6.01 9.13
N ILE A 10 8.51 7.11 9.42
CA ILE A 10 7.37 7.55 8.61
C ILE A 10 7.80 7.81 7.16
N LEU A 11 8.89 8.55 6.95
CA LEU A 11 9.41 8.83 5.61
C LEU A 11 9.82 7.53 4.89
N THR A 12 10.41 6.56 5.59
CA THR A 12 10.77 5.28 5.01
C THR A 12 9.54 4.49 4.58
N ILE A 13 8.47 4.46 5.39
CA ILE A 13 7.21 3.81 5.04
C ILE A 13 6.58 4.47 3.80
N LEU A 14 6.55 5.79 3.74
CA LEU A 14 6.02 6.51 2.58
C LEU A 14 6.85 6.23 1.31
N LEU A 15 8.16 6.23 1.43
CA LEU A 15 9.07 5.94 0.32
C LEU A 15 8.91 4.50 -0.18
N THR A 16 8.86 3.52 0.72
CA THR A 16 8.66 2.11 0.33
C THR A 16 7.32 1.88 -0.33
N ASN A 17 6.26 2.55 0.16
CA ASN A 17 4.94 2.52 -0.48
C ASN A 17 5.00 3.11 -1.89
N PHE A 18 5.64 4.27 -2.07
CA PHE A 18 5.80 4.91 -3.37
C PHE A 18 6.60 4.02 -4.34
N VAL A 19 7.72 3.45 -3.91
CA VAL A 19 8.53 2.54 -4.73
C VAL A 19 7.73 1.32 -5.16
N GLY A 20 6.99 0.69 -4.23
CA GLY A 20 6.16 -0.48 -4.52
C GLY A 20 5.05 -0.19 -5.52
N ASP A 21 4.36 0.93 -5.37
CA ASP A 21 3.19 1.26 -6.19
C ASP A 21 3.52 1.95 -7.52
N GLN A 22 4.53 2.81 -7.54
CA GLN A 22 4.82 3.66 -8.70
C GLN A 22 6.01 3.20 -9.55
N ILE A 23 6.99 2.54 -8.95
CA ILE A 23 8.26 2.23 -9.64
C ILE A 23 8.33 0.77 -10.07
N ILE A 24 7.99 -0.17 -9.18
CA ILE A 24 8.20 -1.61 -9.42
C ILE A 24 7.07 -2.23 -10.23
N GLN A 25 5.88 -1.62 -10.26
CA GLN A 25 4.69 -2.21 -10.89
C GLN A 25 4.85 -2.39 -12.42
N PRO A 26 4.73 -3.62 -12.94
CA PRO A 26 4.66 -3.82 -14.38
C PRO A 26 3.39 -3.17 -14.96
N LYS A 27 3.53 -2.45 -16.07
CA LYS A 27 2.43 -1.75 -16.73
C LYS A 27 1.22 -2.65 -17.02
N LYS A 28 1.46 -3.89 -17.46
CA LYS A 28 0.39 -4.86 -17.73
C LYS A 28 -0.45 -5.21 -16.50
N ILE A 29 0.18 -5.28 -15.32
CA ILE A 29 -0.55 -5.53 -14.07
C ILE A 29 -1.38 -4.32 -13.68
N LEU A 30 -0.85 -3.09 -13.83
CA LEU A 30 -1.60 -1.86 -13.56
C LEU A 30 -2.83 -1.72 -14.46
N GLU A 31 -2.69 -2.06 -15.75
CA GLU A 31 -3.80 -1.97 -16.72
C GLU A 31 -4.89 -3.02 -16.48
N ALA A 32 -4.54 -4.19 -15.95
CA ALA A 32 -5.44 -5.33 -15.80
C ALA A 32 -5.95 -5.57 -14.37
N LYS A 33 -5.44 -4.84 -13.37
CA LYS A 33 -5.74 -5.11 -11.95
C LYS A 33 -7.24 -5.09 -11.61
N ASP A 34 -8.01 -4.28 -12.31
CA ASP A 34 -9.43 -4.09 -12.01
C ASP A 34 -10.33 -5.18 -12.64
N ASP A 35 -9.77 -6.12 -13.39
CA ASP A 35 -10.50 -7.16 -14.10
C ASP A 35 -10.55 -8.50 -13.37
N ASN A 36 -9.56 -8.81 -12.53
CA ASN A 36 -9.41 -10.14 -11.95
C ASN A 36 -8.78 -10.06 -10.56
N ILE A 37 -9.39 -10.75 -9.60
CA ILE A 37 -8.89 -10.83 -8.22
C ILE A 37 -7.44 -11.35 -8.15
N LEU A 38 -7.03 -12.27 -9.01
CA LEU A 38 -5.67 -12.77 -9.05
C LEU A 38 -4.68 -11.67 -9.46
N ILE A 39 -5.08 -10.80 -10.37
CA ILE A 39 -4.24 -9.67 -10.80
C ILE A 39 -4.16 -8.61 -9.70
N ILE A 40 -5.23 -8.38 -8.96
CA ILE A 40 -5.22 -7.52 -7.77
C ILE A 40 -4.24 -8.09 -6.73
N ILE A 41 -4.30 -9.38 -6.45
CA ILE A 41 -3.37 -10.02 -5.51
C ILE A 41 -1.92 -9.89 -6.00
N MET A 42 -1.64 -10.15 -7.27
CA MET A 42 -0.30 -9.98 -7.84
C MET A 42 0.18 -8.52 -7.73
N HIS A 43 -0.69 -7.55 -8.01
CA HIS A 43 -0.40 -6.14 -7.82
C HIS A 43 0.03 -5.84 -6.38
N VAL A 44 -0.76 -6.29 -5.41
CA VAL A 44 -0.49 -6.03 -3.98
C VAL A 44 0.74 -6.80 -3.49
N VAL A 45 1.00 -8.01 -4.01
CA VAL A 45 2.25 -8.74 -3.71
C VAL A 45 3.47 -7.92 -4.14
N ILE A 46 3.50 -7.44 -5.39
CA ILE A 46 4.61 -6.64 -5.91
C ILE A 46 4.75 -5.33 -5.12
N TRP A 47 3.63 -4.65 -4.86
CA TRP A 47 3.59 -3.45 -4.04
C TRP A 47 4.19 -3.67 -2.64
N SER A 48 3.93 -4.82 -2.03
CA SER A 48 4.34 -5.12 -0.67
C SER A 48 5.82 -5.50 -0.53
N LEU A 49 6.53 -5.83 -1.61
CA LEU A 49 7.93 -6.27 -1.54
C LEU A 49 8.88 -5.25 -0.88
N PRO A 50 8.87 -3.96 -1.23
CA PRO A 50 9.71 -2.97 -0.56
C PRO A 50 9.36 -2.82 0.92
N ILE A 51 8.07 -2.94 1.28
CA ILE A 51 7.60 -2.87 2.65
C ILE A 51 8.07 -4.09 3.44
N LEU A 52 8.06 -5.27 2.83
CA LEU A 52 8.58 -6.49 3.44
C LEU A 52 10.09 -6.39 3.70
N ILE A 53 10.87 -5.82 2.78
CA ILE A 53 12.29 -5.53 2.98
C ILE A 53 12.47 -4.56 4.17
N PHE A 54 11.64 -3.53 4.26
CA PHE A 54 11.63 -2.62 5.41
C PHE A 54 11.32 -3.36 6.72
N CYS A 55 10.35 -4.28 6.72
CA CYS A 55 10.02 -5.09 7.90
C CYS A 55 11.21 -5.94 8.36
N TRP A 56 11.90 -6.61 7.44
CA TRP A 56 13.11 -7.37 7.77
C TRP A 56 14.23 -6.51 8.35
N TYR A 57 14.45 -5.35 7.77
CA TYR A 57 15.43 -4.39 8.29
C TYR A 57 15.04 -3.91 9.71
N TYR A 58 13.75 -3.64 9.93
CA TYR A 58 13.23 -3.23 11.23
C TYR A 58 13.42 -4.33 12.28
N ILE A 59 13.11 -5.59 11.95
CA ILE A 59 13.30 -6.75 12.84
C ILE A 59 14.79 -6.90 13.20
N ALA A 60 15.68 -6.75 12.24
CA ALA A 60 17.13 -6.87 12.46
C ALA A 60 17.67 -5.85 13.47
N ILE A 61 17.07 -4.65 13.53
CA ILE A 61 17.50 -3.58 14.44
C ILE A 61 16.81 -3.66 15.79
N PHE A 62 15.48 -3.85 15.80
CA PHE A 62 14.66 -3.72 17.00
C PHE A 62 14.19 -5.05 17.58
N GLN A 63 14.36 -6.16 16.84
CA GLN A 63 13.91 -7.51 17.20
C GLN A 63 12.38 -7.60 17.44
N GLU A 64 11.61 -6.71 16.83
CA GLU A 64 10.16 -6.58 16.96
C GLU A 64 9.46 -7.34 15.84
N TRP A 65 8.92 -8.52 16.13
CA TRP A 65 8.26 -9.38 15.14
C TRP A 65 6.83 -8.93 14.79
N ASP A 66 6.20 -8.13 15.62
CA ASP A 66 4.84 -7.61 15.40
C ASP A 66 4.71 -6.79 14.13
N ILE A 67 5.83 -6.30 13.60
CA ILE A 67 5.85 -5.61 12.32
C ILE A 67 5.42 -6.51 11.14
N LEU A 68 5.62 -7.82 11.22
CA LEU A 68 5.12 -8.75 10.19
C LEU A 68 3.60 -8.87 10.23
N LEU A 69 2.99 -8.86 11.42
CA LEU A 69 1.53 -8.80 11.57
C LEU A 69 0.98 -7.48 11.01
N TRP A 70 1.66 -6.37 11.30
CA TRP A 70 1.31 -5.09 10.72
C TRP A 70 1.37 -5.12 9.19
N TRP A 71 2.42 -5.69 8.60
CA TRP A 71 2.53 -5.87 7.15
C TRP A 71 1.38 -6.70 6.58
N MET A 72 1.01 -7.82 7.22
CA MET A 72 -0.12 -8.65 6.80
C MET A 72 -1.44 -7.88 6.81
N TRP A 73 -1.69 -7.05 7.82
CA TRP A 73 -2.87 -6.20 7.87
C TRP A 73 -2.90 -5.16 6.76
N CYS A 74 -1.77 -4.52 6.47
CA CYS A 74 -1.65 -3.58 5.36
C CYS A 74 -1.89 -4.26 4.02
N PHE A 75 -1.35 -5.47 3.83
CA PHE A 75 -1.54 -6.29 2.64
C PHE A 75 -3.02 -6.63 2.43
N ALA A 76 -3.69 -7.16 3.44
CA ALA A 76 -5.11 -7.50 3.37
C ALA A 76 -5.98 -6.27 3.12
N PHE A 77 -5.71 -5.17 3.80
CA PHE A 77 -6.44 -3.92 3.62
C PHE A 77 -6.30 -3.37 2.20
N HIS A 78 -5.09 -3.41 1.63
CA HIS A 78 -4.86 -2.95 0.26
C HIS A 78 -5.66 -3.79 -0.76
N ILE A 79 -5.65 -5.13 -0.62
CA ILE A 79 -6.48 -6.00 -1.48
C ILE A 79 -7.95 -5.62 -1.38
N CYS A 80 -8.47 -5.43 -0.17
CA CYS A 80 -9.88 -5.06 0.04
C CYS A 80 -10.23 -3.72 -0.65
N ILE A 81 -9.40 -2.70 -0.48
CA ILE A 81 -9.63 -1.38 -1.08
C ILE A 81 -9.57 -1.45 -2.60
N ASP A 82 -8.57 -2.13 -3.17
CA ASP A 82 -8.45 -2.31 -4.62
C ASP A 82 -9.65 -3.06 -5.20
N TYR A 83 -10.10 -4.10 -4.53
CA TYR A 83 -11.27 -4.86 -4.96
C TYR A 83 -12.55 -4.02 -4.93
N LEU A 84 -12.79 -3.29 -3.84
CA LEU A 84 -14.00 -2.48 -3.67
C LEU A 84 -14.07 -1.30 -4.64
N THR A 85 -12.95 -0.70 -4.98
CA THR A 85 -12.91 0.51 -5.82
C THR A 85 -12.62 0.22 -7.28
N GLY A 86 -12.02 -0.93 -7.60
CA GLY A 86 -11.62 -1.31 -8.95
C GLY A 86 -12.77 -1.27 -9.96
N ALA A 87 -13.93 -1.85 -9.60
CA ALA A 87 -15.12 -1.84 -10.46
C ALA A 87 -15.61 -0.42 -10.76
N ILE A 88 -15.56 0.49 -9.79
CA ILE A 88 -15.96 1.90 -9.94
C ILE A 88 -14.99 2.62 -10.86
N ILE A 89 -13.68 2.43 -10.67
CA ILE A 89 -12.64 3.03 -11.50
C ILE A 89 -12.79 2.58 -12.95
N LYS A 90 -12.94 1.27 -13.17
CA LYS A 90 -13.12 0.70 -14.50
C LYS A 90 -14.39 1.24 -15.20
N SER A 91 -15.51 1.29 -14.49
CA SER A 91 -16.77 1.86 -15.00
C SER A 91 -16.59 3.33 -15.36
N SER A 92 -15.92 4.11 -14.51
CA SER A 92 -15.68 5.53 -14.76
C SER A 92 -14.81 5.77 -16.00
N ILE A 93 -13.77 4.96 -16.19
CA ILE A 93 -12.91 5.02 -17.40
C ILE A 93 -13.72 4.66 -18.64
N LYS A 94 -14.53 3.57 -18.59
CA LYS A 94 -15.38 3.14 -19.70
C LYS A 94 -16.38 4.22 -20.11
N ASN A 95 -16.94 4.93 -19.14
CA ASN A 95 -17.91 6.01 -19.37
C ASN A 95 -17.24 7.36 -19.67
N LYS A 96 -15.91 7.40 -19.82
CA LYS A 96 -15.12 8.63 -20.02
C LYS A 96 -15.23 9.66 -18.89
N GLU A 97 -15.59 9.22 -17.69
CA GLU A 97 -15.62 10.02 -16.47
C GLU A 97 -14.23 10.05 -15.80
N TYR A 98 -13.22 10.52 -16.52
CA TYR A 98 -11.83 10.46 -16.08
C TYR A 98 -11.56 11.17 -14.76
N TYR A 99 -12.25 12.28 -14.51
CA TYR A 99 -12.12 13.01 -13.23
C TYR A 99 -12.53 12.14 -12.05
N LYS A 100 -13.63 11.39 -12.19
CA LYS A 100 -14.12 10.47 -11.18
C LYS A 100 -13.14 9.31 -10.96
N ALA A 101 -12.60 8.73 -12.03
CA ALA A 101 -11.59 7.68 -11.94
C ALA A 101 -10.34 8.17 -11.19
N VAL A 102 -9.85 9.37 -11.50
CA VAL A 102 -8.68 9.98 -10.83
C VAL A 102 -8.94 10.18 -9.32
N ILE A 103 -10.12 10.66 -8.94
CA ILE A 103 -10.48 10.82 -7.52
C ILE A 103 -10.44 9.47 -6.78
N TYR A 104 -11.00 8.41 -7.37
CA TYR A 104 -10.98 7.09 -6.74
C TYR A 104 -9.58 6.50 -6.64
N ILE A 105 -8.74 6.65 -7.68
CA ILE A 105 -7.35 6.17 -7.65
C ILE A 105 -6.55 6.87 -6.54
N HIS A 106 -6.63 8.18 -6.45
CA HIS A 106 -5.94 8.93 -5.39
C HIS A 106 -6.54 8.66 -4.01
N GLY A 107 -7.86 8.49 -3.93
CA GLY A 107 -8.55 8.11 -2.70
C GLY A 107 -8.10 6.75 -2.17
N GLN A 108 -7.94 5.75 -3.03
CA GLN A 108 -7.36 4.45 -2.65
C GLN A 108 -5.99 4.62 -2.01
N GLN A 109 -5.08 5.32 -2.69
CA GLN A 109 -3.72 5.52 -2.22
C GLN A 109 -3.68 6.27 -0.88
N PHE A 110 -4.49 7.31 -0.75
CA PHE A 110 -4.62 8.04 0.50
C PHE A 110 -5.10 7.14 1.64
N LEU A 111 -6.12 6.30 1.41
CA LEU A 111 -6.63 5.37 2.41
C LEU A 111 -5.59 4.33 2.82
N VAL A 112 -4.88 3.74 1.86
CA VAL A 112 -3.82 2.74 2.13
C VAL A 112 -2.70 3.37 2.97
N ILE A 113 -2.19 4.53 2.58
CA ILE A 113 -1.12 5.22 3.30
C ILE A 113 -1.58 5.61 4.71
N THR A 114 -2.79 6.16 4.84
CA THR A 114 -3.35 6.55 6.13
C THR A 114 -3.49 5.34 7.06
N PHE A 115 -4.01 4.23 6.54
CA PHE A 115 -4.12 2.98 7.30
C PHE A 115 -2.75 2.47 7.75
N MET A 116 -1.75 2.47 6.86
CA MET A 116 -0.39 2.07 7.19
C MET A 116 0.20 2.90 8.33
N LEU A 117 0.07 4.23 8.24
CA LEU A 117 0.64 5.14 9.24
C LEU A 117 -0.06 5.01 10.60
N ILE A 118 -1.39 4.97 10.61
CA ILE A 118 -2.17 4.84 11.85
C ILE A 118 -1.88 3.49 12.51
N THR A 119 -1.93 2.40 11.77
CA THR A 119 -1.70 1.06 12.33
C THR A 119 -0.25 0.85 12.74
N PHE A 120 0.71 1.43 12.03
CA PHE A 120 2.11 1.41 12.43
C PHE A 120 2.29 2.13 13.78
N TYR A 121 1.72 3.31 13.91
CA TYR A 121 1.79 4.06 15.16
C TYR A 121 1.23 3.26 16.34
N TYR A 122 0.01 2.70 16.19
CA TYR A 122 -0.65 1.99 17.29
C TYR A 122 -0.06 0.62 17.60
N ARG A 123 0.55 -0.06 16.63
CA ARG A 123 1.06 -1.42 16.82
C ARG A 123 2.53 -1.49 17.17
N ILE A 124 3.30 -0.56 16.65
CA ILE A 124 4.77 -0.64 16.68
C ILE A 124 5.37 0.46 17.57
N MET A 125 4.73 1.62 17.65
CA MET A 125 5.29 2.78 18.38
C MET A 125 4.81 2.89 19.83
N GLN A 126 3.84 2.10 20.25
CA GLN A 126 3.36 1.99 21.63
C GLN A 126 3.91 0.74 22.31
#